data_273b54e2b07a5fb85e38977cd403e1b3
#
_entry.id   273b54e2b07a5fb85e38977cd403e1b3
#
_cell.length_a   1.000
_cell.length_b   1.000
_cell.length_c   1.000
_cell.angle_alpha   90.00
_cell.angle_beta   90.00
_cell.angle_gamma   90.00
#
_symmetry.space_group_name_H-M   'P 1'
#
loop_
_entity.id
_entity.type
_entity.pdbx_description
1 polymer ?
#
loop_
_entity_poly.entity_id
_entity_poly.type
_entity_poly.pdbx_seq_one_letter_code
_entity_poly.pdbx_strand_id
1 'polypeptide(L)'
;MRRLAATLAAAGMLVAGCGAGNHGAASSSTATGSTASPKTPLARGALPDLMLSPNDIDTALGVTGTTSDPPFTALGEDPVRRTDYTFPAECKYTTHAGLASEYAGSGSTAVYGYHDLAPTPAGANQLESPEVYQFVVLFPSPEQASAFLSASSARWPACANRQDTVPADGTNPELRWKVGPVTNANGMLSTQVTVTVNGNGVNVTMPCQRALTARNNIVIDVDACRKDVGDLGIDIAKQIAGRVDKQ
;
A
#
# COMPACT_ATOMS: atom_id res chain seq x y z
N MET A 1 23.09 -46.32 -12.65
CA MET A 1 23.67 -47.33 -11.76
C MET A 1 24.17 -46.65 -10.49
N ARG A 2 23.86 -47.22 -9.39
CA ARG A 2 24.22 -47.00 -7.99
C ARG A 2 23.25 -46.11 -7.19
N ARG A 3 22.33 -46.87 -6.55
CA ARG A 3 21.59 -46.55 -5.35
C ARG A 3 22.53 -46.63 -4.14
N LEU A 4 22.38 -45.75 -3.19
CA LEU A 4 22.80 -45.98 -1.80
C LEU A 4 21.72 -45.47 -0.87
N ALA A 5 21.09 -46.41 -0.22
CA ALA A 5 20.22 -46.21 0.95
C ALA A 5 21.10 -46.32 2.20
N ALA A 6 20.82 -45.52 3.20
CA ALA A 6 21.30 -45.76 4.57
C ALA A 6 20.20 -45.40 5.57
N THR A 7 19.85 -46.43 6.31
CA THR A 7 18.84 -46.49 7.38
C THR A 7 19.49 -46.38 8.77
N LEU A 8 18.63 -46.05 9.80
CA LEU A 8 18.71 -46.33 11.24
C LEU A 8 19.57 -45.34 12.08
N ALA A 9 19.16 -44.93 13.31
CA ALA A 9 18.54 -45.67 14.37
C ALA A 9 17.85 -44.76 15.40
N ALA A 10 16.81 -45.29 16.03
CA ALA A 10 16.14 -44.77 17.23
C ALA A 10 16.97 -45.06 18.47
N ALA A 11 16.97 -44.15 19.43
CA ALA A 11 17.32 -44.46 20.84
C ALA A 11 16.37 -43.71 21.79
N GLY A 12 15.49 -44.46 22.41
CA GLY A 12 14.69 -43.99 23.53
C GLY A 12 15.49 -44.04 24.83
N MET A 13 15.25 -43.05 25.70
CA MET A 13 15.55 -43.18 27.14
C MET A 13 14.35 -42.72 27.96
N LEU A 14 13.73 -43.72 28.59
CA LEU A 14 12.82 -43.56 29.72
C LEU A 14 13.65 -43.35 30.99
N VAL A 15 13.39 -42.26 31.70
CA VAL A 15 13.81 -42.11 33.09
C VAL A 15 12.57 -41.87 33.94
N ALA A 16 12.16 -42.86 34.67
CA ALA A 16 11.19 -42.76 35.74
C ALA A 16 11.90 -42.29 37.02
N GLY A 17 11.45 -41.20 37.60
CA GLY A 17 11.87 -40.67 38.88
C GLY A 17 10.66 -40.37 39.75
N CYS A 18 10.30 -41.29 40.67
CA CYS A 18 9.41 -41.01 41.79
C CYS A 18 10.11 -40.19 42.85
N GLY A 19 9.55 -39.04 43.22
CA GLY A 19 9.94 -38.24 44.38
C GLY A 19 8.69 -37.61 44.98
N ALA A 20 8.27 -38.13 46.12
CA ALA A 20 7.16 -37.60 46.92
C ALA A 20 7.60 -36.36 47.70
N GLY A 21 6.71 -35.40 47.84
CA GLY A 21 6.76 -34.45 48.94
C GLY A 21 6.53 -33.00 48.60
N ASN A 22 5.43 -32.51 48.94
CA ASN A 22 5.06 -31.27 49.63
C ASN A 22 4.10 -30.33 48.91
N HIS A 23 2.98 -30.13 49.60
CA HIS A 23 1.91 -29.22 49.28
C HIS A 23 2.38 -27.76 49.17
N GLY A 24 2.35 -27.21 47.97
CA GLY A 24 2.37 -25.78 47.72
C GLY A 24 1.27 -25.48 46.70
N ALA A 25 0.21 -24.80 47.14
CA ALA A 25 -0.86 -24.34 46.25
C ALA A 25 -0.28 -23.36 45.23
N ALA A 26 0.03 -23.86 44.06
CA ALA A 26 0.34 -23.01 42.91
C ALA A 26 -0.99 -22.46 42.38
N SER A 27 -1.27 -21.21 42.68
CA SER A 27 -2.29 -20.43 41.98
C SER A 27 -1.92 -20.37 40.49
N SER A 28 -2.54 -21.23 39.71
CA SER A 28 -2.53 -21.10 38.25
C SER A 28 -3.32 -19.84 37.89
N SER A 29 -2.60 -18.72 37.72
CA SER A 29 -3.12 -17.54 37.02
C SER A 29 -3.35 -17.95 35.57
N THR A 30 -4.59 -18.37 35.28
CA THR A 30 -5.11 -18.41 33.92
C THR A 30 -5.03 -16.97 33.40
N ALA A 31 -3.99 -16.67 32.58
CA ALA A 31 -3.99 -15.51 31.76
C ALA A 31 -5.17 -15.62 30.79
N THR A 32 -6.27 -14.98 31.14
CA THR A 32 -7.39 -14.74 30.23
C THR A 32 -6.87 -13.85 29.13
N GLY A 33 -6.33 -14.48 28.09
CA GLY A 33 -6.08 -13.78 26.83
C GLY A 33 -7.41 -13.24 26.33
N SER A 34 -7.61 -11.94 26.43
CA SER A 34 -8.75 -11.25 25.82
C SER A 34 -8.60 -11.42 24.30
N THR A 35 -9.18 -12.47 23.76
CA THR A 35 -9.38 -12.60 22.32
C THR A 35 -10.43 -11.56 21.95
N ALA A 36 -9.98 -10.40 21.46
CA ALA A 36 -10.88 -9.43 20.85
C ALA A 36 -11.72 -10.17 19.80
N SER A 37 -13.04 -10.05 19.90
CA SER A 37 -13.94 -10.63 18.90
C SER A 37 -13.56 -10.11 17.51
N PRO A 38 -13.57 -10.98 16.49
CA PRO A 38 -13.31 -10.53 15.11
C PRO A 38 -14.27 -9.40 14.75
N LYS A 39 -13.75 -8.29 14.22
CA LYS A 39 -14.59 -7.19 13.76
C LYS A 39 -15.43 -7.64 12.57
N THR A 40 -16.68 -7.21 12.54
CA THR A 40 -17.57 -7.46 11.39
C THR A 40 -16.98 -6.84 10.12
N PRO A 41 -16.95 -7.55 8.98
CA PRO A 41 -16.55 -6.98 7.71
C PRO A 41 -17.40 -5.77 7.32
N LEU A 42 -16.76 -4.73 6.80
CA LEU A 42 -17.43 -3.52 6.35
C LEU A 42 -18.21 -3.79 5.06
N ALA A 43 -19.30 -3.05 4.87
CA ALA A 43 -20.10 -3.05 3.66
C ALA A 43 -19.70 -1.90 2.73
N ARG A 44 -20.07 -1.99 1.44
CA ARG A 44 -19.80 -0.97 0.42
C ARG A 44 -20.21 0.45 0.84
N GLY A 45 -21.36 0.56 1.55
CA GLY A 45 -21.88 1.85 1.99
C GLY A 45 -21.01 2.59 2.99
N ALA A 46 -20.07 1.92 3.64
CA ALA A 46 -19.14 2.54 4.59
C ALA A 46 -17.93 3.20 3.91
N LEU A 47 -17.62 2.88 2.65
CA LEU A 47 -16.39 3.32 2.00
C LEU A 47 -16.23 4.85 1.93
N PRO A 48 -17.27 5.65 1.62
CA PRO A 48 -17.14 7.12 1.59
C PRO A 48 -16.70 7.72 2.92
N ASP A 49 -17.16 7.17 4.04
CA ASP A 49 -16.89 7.68 5.39
C ASP A 49 -15.44 7.39 5.85
N LEU A 50 -14.73 6.52 5.15
CA LEU A 50 -13.33 6.20 5.41
C LEU A 50 -12.37 7.22 4.80
N MET A 51 -12.80 7.99 3.79
CA MET A 51 -11.95 8.91 3.03
C MET A 51 -11.61 10.16 3.84
N LEU A 52 -10.39 10.66 3.68
CA LEU A 52 -10.00 11.95 4.25
C LEU A 52 -10.71 13.09 3.49
N SER A 53 -11.10 14.12 4.22
CA SER A 53 -11.64 15.34 3.62
C SER A 53 -10.53 16.23 3.05
N PRO A 54 -10.84 17.21 2.15
CA PRO A 54 -9.85 18.18 1.70
C PRO A 54 -9.12 18.91 2.85
N ASN A 55 -9.80 19.19 3.96
CA ASN A 55 -9.17 19.81 5.14
C ASN A 55 -8.19 18.86 5.86
N ASP A 56 -8.48 17.56 5.89
CA ASP A 56 -7.54 16.57 6.43
C ASP A 56 -6.30 16.47 5.52
N ILE A 57 -6.51 16.53 4.20
CA ILE A 57 -5.44 16.53 3.20
C ILE A 57 -4.61 17.83 3.29
N ASP A 58 -5.25 18.99 3.44
CA ASP A 58 -4.56 20.27 3.70
C ASP A 58 -3.63 20.16 4.89
N THR A 59 -4.11 19.54 5.98
CA THR A 59 -3.32 19.32 7.19
C THR A 59 -2.13 18.39 6.91
N ALA A 60 -2.33 17.30 6.18
CA ALA A 60 -1.27 16.34 5.84
C ALA A 60 -0.22 16.95 4.90
N LEU A 61 -0.66 17.74 3.92
CA LEU A 61 0.21 18.42 2.96
C LEU A 61 0.89 19.67 3.56
N GLY A 62 0.35 20.25 4.63
CA GLY A 62 0.81 21.53 5.18
C GLY A 62 0.45 22.73 4.29
N VAL A 63 -0.69 22.67 3.62
CA VAL A 63 -1.21 23.69 2.70
C VAL A 63 -2.64 24.08 3.06
N THR A 64 -3.27 24.92 2.23
CA THR A 64 -4.70 25.24 2.32
C THR A 64 -5.28 25.34 0.93
N GLY A 65 -6.57 24.96 0.79
CA GLY A 65 -7.30 25.11 -0.45
C GLY A 65 -7.24 23.90 -1.37
N THR A 66 -6.91 22.72 -0.85
CA THR A 66 -7.06 21.46 -1.58
C THR A 66 -8.49 21.25 -2.02
N THR A 67 -8.66 20.74 -3.23
CA THR A 67 -9.95 20.36 -3.81
C THR A 67 -9.90 18.90 -4.21
N SER A 68 -11.03 18.19 -4.06
CA SER A 68 -11.16 16.83 -4.55
C SER A 68 -11.90 16.80 -5.87
N ASP A 69 -11.43 15.97 -6.79
CA ASP A 69 -12.18 15.60 -7.98
C ASP A 69 -13.44 14.78 -7.59
N PRO A 70 -14.38 14.57 -8.52
CA PRO A 70 -15.48 13.63 -8.31
C PRO A 70 -14.95 12.25 -7.90
N PRO A 71 -15.65 11.55 -6.97
CA PRO A 71 -15.12 10.30 -6.42
C PRO A 71 -14.98 9.21 -7.47
N PHE A 72 -13.88 8.47 -7.39
CA PHE A 72 -13.69 7.23 -8.11
C PHE A 72 -14.53 6.11 -7.48
N THR A 73 -15.36 5.47 -8.27
CA THR A 73 -16.14 4.27 -7.89
C THR A 73 -15.75 3.04 -8.71
N ALA A 74 -14.74 3.18 -9.54
CA ALA A 74 -14.05 2.14 -10.31
C ALA A 74 -12.54 2.36 -10.24
N LEU A 75 -11.78 1.27 -10.34
CA LEU A 75 -10.32 1.33 -10.45
C LEU A 75 -9.91 1.96 -11.78
N GLY A 76 -8.85 2.75 -11.76
CA GLY A 76 -8.33 3.45 -12.91
C GLY A 76 -7.54 2.55 -13.86
N GLU A 77 -7.27 3.06 -15.05
CA GLU A 77 -6.38 2.42 -16.00
C GLU A 77 -4.95 2.97 -15.83
N ASP A 78 -3.97 2.28 -16.42
CA ASP A 78 -2.57 2.69 -16.37
C ASP A 78 -2.40 4.14 -16.89
N PRO A 79 -1.84 5.07 -16.12
CA PRO A 79 -1.70 6.46 -16.51
C PRO A 79 -0.70 6.67 -17.67
N VAL A 80 0.25 5.75 -17.86
CA VAL A 80 1.23 5.83 -18.95
C VAL A 80 0.77 4.99 -20.14
N ARG A 81 -0.09 5.59 -20.97
CA ARG A 81 -0.55 4.98 -22.22
C ARG A 81 0.19 5.58 -23.40
N ARG A 82 1.25 4.90 -23.84
CA ARG A 82 1.98 5.27 -25.05
C ARG A 82 2.14 4.06 -25.95
N THR A 83 2.01 4.29 -27.24
CA THR A 83 2.11 3.23 -28.26
C THR A 83 3.54 2.72 -28.46
N ASP A 84 4.51 3.54 -28.11
CA ASP A 84 5.95 3.31 -28.25
C ASP A 84 6.66 2.90 -26.97
N TYR A 85 5.92 2.76 -25.86
CA TYR A 85 6.46 2.41 -24.57
C TYR A 85 5.59 1.37 -23.84
N THR A 86 6.22 0.29 -23.39
CA THR A 86 5.58 -0.72 -22.54
C THR A 86 6.16 -0.63 -21.14
N PHE A 87 5.32 -0.28 -20.19
CA PHE A 87 5.71 -0.22 -18.78
C PHE A 87 6.10 -1.64 -18.29
N PRO A 88 7.25 -1.81 -17.60
CA PRO A 88 7.63 -3.11 -17.05
C PRO A 88 6.52 -3.70 -16.18
N ALA A 89 6.14 -4.95 -16.46
CA ALA A 89 4.98 -5.57 -15.80
C ALA A 89 5.13 -5.62 -14.27
N GLU A 90 6.35 -5.85 -13.79
CA GLU A 90 6.67 -5.89 -12.36
C GLU A 90 6.57 -4.53 -11.66
N CYS A 91 6.61 -3.43 -12.41
CA CYS A 91 6.53 -2.08 -11.87
C CYS A 91 5.12 -1.46 -11.89
N LYS A 92 4.17 -2.07 -12.59
CA LYS A 92 2.78 -1.57 -12.67
C LYS A 92 2.10 -1.43 -11.30
N TYR A 93 2.57 -2.17 -10.32
CA TYR A 93 1.99 -2.20 -8.97
C TYR A 93 2.52 -1.10 -8.04
N THR A 94 3.59 -0.41 -8.43
CA THR A 94 4.31 0.51 -7.53
C THR A 94 4.20 1.96 -7.92
N THR A 95 3.72 2.26 -9.13
CA THR A 95 3.84 3.60 -9.72
C THR A 95 2.61 4.48 -9.54
N HIS A 96 1.48 3.93 -9.17
CA HIS A 96 0.26 4.71 -8.95
C HIS A 96 -0.75 3.92 -8.11
N ALA A 97 -1.63 4.62 -7.37
CA ALA A 97 -2.69 4.01 -6.57
C ALA A 97 -3.95 3.70 -7.40
N GLY A 98 -4.71 2.68 -6.98
CA GLY A 98 -6.03 2.41 -7.51
C GLY A 98 -6.07 1.88 -8.95
N LEU A 99 -5.03 1.21 -9.44
CA LEU A 99 -4.98 0.68 -10.81
C LEU A 99 -5.72 -0.64 -10.95
N ALA A 100 -6.59 -0.74 -11.97
CA ALA A 100 -7.32 -1.97 -12.27
C ALA A 100 -6.39 -3.17 -12.52
N SER A 101 -5.22 -2.94 -13.14
CA SER A 101 -4.21 -3.97 -13.38
C SER A 101 -3.62 -4.55 -12.09
N GLU A 102 -3.51 -3.74 -11.03
CA GLU A 102 -3.03 -4.19 -9.73
C GLU A 102 -4.02 -5.12 -9.03
N TYR A 103 -5.30 -4.82 -9.13
CA TYR A 103 -6.39 -5.54 -8.48
C TYR A 103 -7.01 -6.65 -9.35
N ALA A 104 -6.54 -6.85 -10.57
CA ALA A 104 -7.05 -7.89 -11.46
C ALA A 104 -6.97 -9.28 -10.82
N GLY A 105 -8.09 -9.98 -10.75
CA GLY A 105 -8.18 -11.32 -10.14
C GLY A 105 -8.03 -11.36 -8.61
N SER A 106 -7.97 -10.22 -7.93
CA SER A 106 -7.81 -10.15 -6.47
C SER A 106 -9.05 -10.56 -5.68
N GLY A 107 -10.24 -10.56 -6.31
CA GLY A 107 -11.51 -10.79 -5.65
C GLY A 107 -12.09 -9.54 -4.95
N SER A 108 -11.53 -8.35 -5.18
CA SER A 108 -12.11 -7.09 -4.69
C SER A 108 -13.52 -6.88 -5.26
N THR A 109 -14.42 -6.30 -4.45
CA THR A 109 -15.86 -6.19 -4.77
C THR A 109 -16.34 -4.76 -4.95
N ALA A 110 -15.62 -3.79 -4.42
CA ALA A 110 -15.91 -2.37 -4.58
C ALA A 110 -14.65 -1.54 -4.32
N VAL A 111 -14.65 -0.33 -4.84
CA VAL A 111 -13.62 0.68 -4.59
C VAL A 111 -14.29 2.03 -4.36
N TYR A 112 -13.66 2.86 -3.58
CA TYR A 112 -13.98 4.27 -3.44
C TYR A 112 -12.69 5.06 -3.26
N GLY A 113 -12.57 6.23 -3.88
CA GLY A 113 -11.36 7.03 -3.79
C GLY A 113 -11.53 8.46 -4.26
N TYR A 114 -10.53 9.28 -3.98
CA TYR A 114 -10.41 10.64 -4.46
C TYR A 114 -9.03 10.91 -5.05
N HIS A 115 -8.98 11.84 -6.00
CA HIS A 115 -7.82 12.63 -6.32
C HIS A 115 -7.99 14.00 -5.68
N ASP A 116 -7.09 14.32 -4.78
CA ASP A 116 -7.06 15.58 -4.06
C ASP A 116 -5.89 16.41 -4.59
N LEU A 117 -6.16 17.59 -5.10
CA LEU A 117 -5.20 18.49 -5.71
C LEU A 117 -5.08 19.78 -4.91
N ALA A 118 -3.89 20.06 -4.41
CA ALA A 118 -3.59 21.31 -3.73
C ALA A 118 -3.26 22.42 -4.74
N PRO A 119 -3.41 23.70 -4.35
CA PRO A 119 -3.00 24.81 -5.20
C PRO A 119 -1.53 24.73 -5.56
N THR A 120 -1.21 25.07 -6.81
CA THR A 120 0.19 25.15 -7.28
C THR A 120 0.94 26.20 -6.47
N PRO A 121 2.12 25.88 -5.92
CA PRO A 121 2.93 26.87 -5.21
C PRO A 121 3.28 28.07 -6.09
N ALA A 122 3.37 29.26 -5.51
CA ALA A 122 3.65 30.48 -6.28
C ALA A 122 4.98 30.37 -7.05
N GLY A 123 4.92 30.59 -8.36
CA GLY A 123 6.09 30.51 -9.26
C GLY A 123 6.51 29.09 -9.66
N ALA A 124 5.80 28.05 -9.20
CA ALA A 124 6.03 26.66 -9.61
C ALA A 124 5.25 26.30 -10.89
N ASN A 125 5.62 25.19 -11.52
CA ASN A 125 4.85 24.60 -12.60
C ASN A 125 3.64 23.83 -12.03
N GLN A 126 2.54 23.73 -12.78
CA GLN A 126 1.36 22.94 -12.36
C GLN A 126 1.68 21.48 -12.03
N LEU A 127 2.68 20.88 -12.67
CA LEU A 127 3.15 19.52 -12.36
C LEU A 127 3.86 19.43 -10.99
N GLU A 128 4.11 20.56 -10.32
CA GLU A 128 4.66 20.62 -8.97
C GLU A 128 3.56 20.84 -7.90
N SER A 129 2.29 20.84 -8.28
CA SER A 129 1.17 20.91 -7.35
C SER A 129 1.19 19.66 -6.47
N PRO A 130 1.13 19.82 -5.14
CA PRO A 130 0.98 18.65 -4.27
C PRO A 130 -0.36 17.96 -4.54
N GLU A 131 -0.33 16.63 -4.61
CA GLU A 131 -1.52 15.84 -4.89
C GLU A 131 -1.55 14.54 -4.09
N VAL A 132 -2.75 14.03 -3.88
CA VAL A 132 -2.97 12.75 -3.19
C VAL A 132 -4.03 11.97 -3.93
N TYR A 133 -3.68 10.74 -4.31
CA TYR A 133 -4.65 9.72 -4.68
C TYR A 133 -4.87 8.82 -3.47
N GLN A 134 -6.08 8.79 -2.95
CA GLN A 134 -6.47 7.95 -1.83
C GLN A 134 -7.59 7.01 -2.25
N PHE A 135 -7.40 5.71 -1.99
CA PHE A 135 -8.38 4.67 -2.31
C PHE A 135 -8.60 3.73 -1.14
N VAL A 136 -9.83 3.26 -1.02
CA VAL A 136 -10.22 2.14 -0.18
C VAL A 136 -10.88 1.08 -1.06
N VAL A 137 -10.34 -0.14 -1.01
CA VAL A 137 -10.78 -1.26 -1.84
C VAL A 137 -11.35 -2.34 -0.94
N LEU A 138 -12.63 -2.69 -1.18
CA LEU A 138 -13.39 -3.63 -0.39
C LEU A 138 -13.15 -5.06 -0.87
N PHE A 139 -12.90 -5.94 0.08
CA PHE A 139 -12.83 -7.39 -0.12
C PHE A 139 -13.97 -8.10 0.61
N PRO A 140 -14.32 -9.33 0.20
CA PRO A 140 -15.36 -10.11 0.88
C PRO A 140 -15.06 -10.41 2.36
N SER A 141 -13.77 -10.52 2.72
CA SER A 141 -13.35 -10.83 4.09
C SER A 141 -11.99 -10.21 4.45
N PRO A 142 -11.68 -10.10 5.75
CA PRO A 142 -10.36 -9.65 6.23
C PRO A 142 -9.20 -10.53 5.73
N GLU A 143 -9.42 -11.83 5.59
CA GLU A 143 -8.42 -12.79 5.11
C GLU A 143 -8.05 -12.50 3.65
N GLN A 144 -9.04 -12.15 2.82
CA GLN A 144 -8.80 -11.82 1.41
C GLN A 144 -8.06 -10.48 1.26
N ALA A 145 -8.43 -9.46 2.04
CA ALA A 145 -7.69 -8.20 2.07
C ALA A 145 -6.22 -8.40 2.52
N SER A 146 -6.02 -9.20 3.57
CA SER A 146 -4.69 -9.55 4.06
C SER A 146 -3.89 -10.38 3.06
N ALA A 147 -4.53 -11.31 2.35
CA ALA A 147 -3.88 -12.10 1.30
C ALA A 147 -3.44 -11.22 0.13
N PHE A 148 -4.25 -10.22 -0.26
CA PHE A 148 -3.86 -9.24 -1.27
C PHE A 148 -2.63 -8.43 -0.84
N LEU A 149 -2.59 -7.92 0.40
CA LEU A 149 -1.42 -7.21 0.92
C LEU A 149 -0.18 -8.11 0.95
N SER A 150 -0.32 -9.36 1.35
CA SER A 150 0.78 -10.33 1.36
C SER A 150 1.33 -10.59 -0.03
N ALA A 151 0.45 -10.78 -1.02
CA ALA A 151 0.83 -10.94 -2.42
C ALA A 151 1.52 -9.67 -2.97
N SER A 152 1.04 -8.49 -2.62
CA SER A 152 1.66 -7.21 -2.99
C SER A 152 3.05 -7.06 -2.36
N SER A 153 3.21 -7.43 -1.09
CA SER A 153 4.50 -7.43 -0.39
C SER A 153 5.53 -8.37 -1.04
N ALA A 154 5.08 -9.45 -1.64
CA ALA A 154 5.96 -10.38 -2.35
C ALA A 154 6.36 -9.86 -3.75
N ARG A 155 5.47 -9.14 -4.45
CA ARG A 155 5.72 -8.71 -5.84
C ARG A 155 6.37 -7.33 -5.97
N TRP A 156 6.08 -6.35 -5.10
CA TRP A 156 6.64 -4.99 -5.20
C TRP A 156 8.18 -4.96 -5.21
N PRO A 157 8.91 -5.79 -4.43
CA PRO A 157 10.37 -5.80 -4.45
C PRO A 157 10.99 -6.07 -5.82
N ALA A 158 10.27 -6.70 -6.77
CA ALA A 158 10.77 -6.90 -8.13
C ALA A 158 10.98 -5.60 -8.90
N CYS A 159 10.27 -4.52 -8.53
CA CYS A 159 10.46 -3.18 -9.09
C CYS A 159 11.38 -2.27 -8.25
N ALA A 160 11.84 -2.72 -7.08
CA ALA A 160 12.67 -1.89 -6.21
C ALA A 160 13.96 -1.43 -6.91
N ASN A 161 14.28 -0.14 -6.76
CA ASN A 161 15.45 0.52 -7.35
C ASN A 161 15.49 0.52 -8.90
N ARG A 162 14.36 0.21 -9.56
CA ARG A 162 14.23 0.31 -11.02
C ARG A 162 14.05 1.77 -11.43
N GLN A 163 14.56 2.07 -12.61
CA GLN A 163 14.33 3.33 -13.31
C GLN A 163 14.20 3.07 -14.80
N ASP A 164 13.43 3.90 -15.47
CA ASP A 164 13.27 3.83 -16.91
C ASP A 164 12.95 5.20 -17.49
N THR A 165 13.01 5.31 -18.81
CA THR A 165 12.74 6.53 -19.55
C THR A 165 11.69 6.25 -20.62
N VAL A 166 10.59 7.00 -20.59
CA VAL A 166 9.62 7.10 -21.67
C VAL A 166 10.11 8.20 -22.59
N PRO A 167 10.53 7.92 -23.85
CA PRO A 167 11.07 8.92 -24.73
C PRO A 167 10.06 10.02 -25.08
N ALA A 168 10.52 11.22 -25.38
CA ALA A 168 9.68 12.25 -25.98
C ALA A 168 9.20 11.80 -27.37
N ASP A 169 7.95 12.13 -27.74
CA ASP A 169 7.35 11.73 -29.03
C ASP A 169 6.91 12.93 -29.91
N GLY A 170 7.44 14.11 -29.65
CA GLY A 170 7.09 15.36 -30.36
C GLY A 170 5.83 16.04 -29.82
N THR A 171 4.92 15.30 -29.19
CA THR A 171 3.71 15.83 -28.51
C THR A 171 3.92 15.86 -27.01
N ASN A 172 4.49 14.79 -26.47
CA ASN A 172 4.73 14.62 -25.04
C ASN A 172 6.21 14.78 -24.72
N PRO A 173 6.56 15.42 -23.59
CA PRO A 173 7.94 15.50 -23.11
C PRO A 173 8.46 14.11 -22.72
N GLU A 174 9.77 13.99 -22.56
CA GLU A 174 10.40 12.83 -21.95
C GLU A 174 9.93 12.71 -20.50
N LEU A 175 9.59 11.48 -20.09
CA LEU A 175 9.27 11.16 -18.72
C LEU A 175 10.25 10.11 -18.21
N ARG A 176 10.93 10.43 -17.12
CA ARG A 176 11.76 9.47 -16.37
C ARG A 176 11.08 9.12 -15.06
N TRP A 177 11.07 7.85 -14.75
CA TRP A 177 10.60 7.41 -13.44
C TRP A 177 11.66 6.54 -12.75
N LYS A 178 11.64 6.61 -11.43
CA LYS A 178 12.52 5.83 -10.56
C LYS A 178 11.74 5.37 -9.34
N VAL A 179 11.80 4.07 -9.07
CA VAL A 179 11.24 3.46 -7.85
C VAL A 179 12.37 3.31 -6.84
N GLY A 180 12.13 3.71 -5.61
CA GLY A 180 13.05 3.56 -4.49
C GLY A 180 13.05 2.15 -3.88
N PRO A 181 13.70 1.98 -2.73
CA PRO A 181 13.57 0.75 -1.94
C PRO A 181 12.12 0.50 -1.53
N VAL A 182 11.70 -0.76 -1.59
CA VAL A 182 10.41 -1.20 -1.06
C VAL A 182 10.57 -1.62 0.38
N THR A 183 9.70 -1.14 1.26
CA THR A 183 9.67 -1.49 2.67
C THR A 183 8.32 -2.05 3.06
N ASN A 184 8.30 -2.97 4.03
CA ASN A 184 7.10 -3.45 4.69
C ASN A 184 7.34 -3.41 6.21
N ALA A 185 6.76 -2.42 6.85
CA ALA A 185 6.90 -2.20 8.29
C ALA A 185 5.51 -2.23 8.95
N ASN A 186 5.32 -3.16 9.87
CA ASN A 186 4.05 -3.30 10.62
C ASN A 186 2.81 -3.43 9.71
N GLY A 187 2.94 -4.15 8.58
CA GLY A 187 1.86 -4.32 7.61
C GLY A 187 1.57 -3.07 6.77
N MET A 188 2.48 -2.10 6.75
CA MET A 188 2.48 -0.97 5.84
C MET A 188 3.55 -1.19 4.77
N LEU A 189 3.13 -1.53 3.57
CA LEU A 189 3.98 -1.66 2.39
C LEU A 189 4.15 -0.27 1.76
N SER A 190 5.39 0.15 1.48
CA SER A 190 5.63 1.47 0.89
C SER A 190 6.89 1.53 0.03
N THR A 191 6.90 2.49 -0.88
CA THR A 191 8.05 2.89 -1.68
C THR A 191 7.92 4.34 -2.09
N GLN A 192 9.04 4.99 -2.42
CA GLN A 192 9.02 6.28 -3.10
C GLN A 192 9.13 6.08 -4.60
N VAL A 193 8.40 6.88 -5.36
CA VAL A 193 8.49 6.94 -6.81
C VAL A 193 8.80 8.38 -7.19
N THR A 194 9.85 8.59 -7.97
CA THR A 194 10.19 9.92 -8.48
C THR A 194 9.90 9.96 -9.96
N VAL A 195 9.13 10.95 -10.38
CA VAL A 195 8.83 11.22 -11.79
C VAL A 195 9.50 12.53 -12.20
N THR A 196 10.25 12.51 -13.29
CA THR A 196 10.84 13.70 -13.91
C THR A 196 10.28 13.87 -15.30
N VAL A 197 9.70 15.04 -15.57
CA VAL A 197 9.22 15.45 -16.89
C VAL A 197 10.20 16.45 -17.47
N ASN A 198 10.75 16.18 -18.66
CA ASN A 198 11.75 17.04 -19.29
C ASN A 198 11.45 17.24 -20.78
N GLY A 199 11.28 18.48 -21.20
CA GLY A 199 10.99 18.87 -22.57
C GLY A 199 9.85 19.87 -22.69
N ASN A 200 9.64 20.43 -23.87
CA ASN A 200 8.60 21.44 -24.13
C ASN A 200 8.64 22.64 -23.17
N GLY A 201 9.83 23.04 -22.72
CA GLY A 201 10.00 24.12 -21.74
C GLY A 201 9.71 23.74 -20.29
N VAL A 202 9.44 22.47 -20.01
CA VAL A 202 9.21 21.92 -18.66
C VAL A 202 10.44 21.13 -18.23
N ASN A 203 10.85 21.32 -16.99
CA ASN A 203 11.83 20.46 -16.29
C ASN A 203 11.41 20.37 -14.83
N VAL A 204 10.61 19.37 -14.52
CA VAL A 204 10.00 19.18 -13.21
C VAL A 204 10.32 17.79 -12.69
N THR A 205 10.65 17.72 -11.42
CA THR A 205 10.84 16.44 -10.70
C THR A 205 9.90 16.41 -9.50
N MET A 206 9.01 15.43 -9.47
CA MET A 206 8.03 15.22 -8.42
C MET A 206 8.27 13.87 -7.73
N PRO A 207 8.70 13.86 -6.45
CA PRO A 207 8.71 12.66 -5.65
C PRO A 207 7.31 12.37 -5.11
N CYS A 208 6.90 11.12 -5.20
CA CYS A 208 5.67 10.58 -4.66
C CYS A 208 5.97 9.45 -3.67
N GLN A 209 5.10 9.21 -2.72
CA GLN A 209 5.16 8.04 -1.85
C GLN A 209 3.92 7.19 -2.00
N ARG A 210 4.14 5.96 -2.44
CA ARG A 210 3.14 4.89 -2.44
C ARG A 210 3.07 4.25 -1.07
N ALA A 211 1.85 4.01 -0.58
CA ALA A 211 1.60 3.27 0.65
C ALA A 211 0.39 2.34 0.47
N LEU A 212 0.53 1.09 0.89
CA LEU A 212 -0.51 0.06 0.82
C LEU A 212 -0.60 -0.67 2.17
N THR A 213 -1.80 -0.81 2.70
CA THR A 213 -2.04 -1.57 3.93
C THR A 213 -3.43 -2.20 3.91
N ALA A 214 -3.68 -3.16 4.80
CA ALA A 214 -5.00 -3.76 5.00
C ALA A 214 -5.47 -3.57 6.43
N ARG A 215 -6.76 -3.26 6.61
CA ARG A 215 -7.45 -3.21 7.90
C ARG A 215 -8.86 -3.77 7.72
N ASN A 216 -9.25 -4.72 8.57
CA ASN A 216 -10.49 -5.46 8.38
C ASN A 216 -10.52 -6.02 6.94
N ASN A 217 -11.61 -5.90 6.23
CA ASN A 217 -11.76 -6.32 4.83
C ASN A 217 -11.51 -5.19 3.82
N ILE A 218 -10.74 -4.16 4.21
CA ILE A 218 -10.37 -3.01 3.39
C ILE A 218 -8.88 -3.03 3.09
N VAL A 219 -8.50 -2.87 1.83
CA VAL A 219 -7.17 -2.45 1.41
C VAL A 219 -7.19 -0.94 1.22
N ILE A 220 -6.24 -0.26 1.83
CA ILE A 220 -6.00 1.19 1.74
C ILE A 220 -4.81 1.38 0.82
N ASP A 221 -4.99 2.14 -0.23
CA ASP A 221 -4.03 2.34 -1.31
C ASP A 221 -3.86 3.83 -1.57
N VAL A 222 -2.67 4.36 -1.31
CA VAL A 222 -2.37 5.78 -1.35
C VAL A 222 -1.17 6.05 -2.24
N ASP A 223 -1.25 7.11 -3.03
CA ASP A 223 -0.14 7.74 -3.72
C ASP A 223 -0.16 9.24 -3.42
N ALA A 224 0.88 9.75 -2.78
CA ALA A 224 0.94 11.14 -2.33
C ALA A 224 2.21 11.79 -2.82
N CYS A 225 2.08 12.93 -3.50
CA CYS A 225 3.15 13.63 -4.20
C CYS A 225 3.31 15.05 -3.66
N ARG A 226 4.53 15.42 -3.32
CA ARG A 226 4.96 16.80 -3.06
C ARG A 226 6.47 16.89 -3.06
N LYS A 227 7.05 18.09 -3.19
CA LYS A 227 8.50 18.31 -3.27
C LYS A 227 9.29 17.62 -2.16
N ASP A 228 8.83 17.68 -0.90
CA ASP A 228 9.44 17.04 0.25
C ASP A 228 8.49 15.97 0.79
N VAL A 229 8.36 14.86 0.05
CA VAL A 229 7.30 13.86 0.28
C VAL A 229 7.43 13.13 1.62
N GLY A 230 8.64 12.80 2.09
CA GLY A 230 8.87 12.10 3.36
C GLY A 230 8.01 10.84 3.49
N ASP A 231 7.28 10.72 4.61
CA ASP A 231 6.35 9.62 4.92
C ASP A 231 4.87 9.97 4.66
N LEU A 232 4.61 10.93 3.78
CA LEU A 232 3.28 11.49 3.55
C LEU A 232 2.23 10.43 3.21
N GLY A 233 2.51 9.54 2.25
CA GLY A 233 1.60 8.48 1.86
C GLY A 233 1.32 7.49 3.00
N ILE A 234 2.35 7.16 3.79
CA ILE A 234 2.23 6.32 4.98
C ILE A 234 1.33 6.98 6.03
N ASP A 235 1.49 8.27 6.26
CA ASP A 235 0.72 8.98 7.30
C ASP A 235 -0.74 9.17 6.91
N ILE A 236 -1.02 9.41 5.61
CA ILE A 236 -2.38 9.42 5.07
C ILE A 236 -3.00 8.01 5.21
N ALA A 237 -2.29 6.95 4.81
CA ALA A 237 -2.79 5.59 4.92
C ALA A 237 -3.08 5.18 6.38
N LYS A 238 -2.26 5.63 7.35
CA LYS A 238 -2.52 5.43 8.80
C LYS A 238 -3.78 6.15 9.27
N GLN A 239 -4.03 7.37 8.80
CA GLN A 239 -5.23 8.12 9.17
C GLN A 239 -6.49 7.40 8.66
N ILE A 240 -6.49 6.93 7.41
CA ILE A 240 -7.58 6.12 6.85
C ILE A 240 -7.74 4.81 7.64
N ALA A 241 -6.64 4.11 7.94
CA ALA A 241 -6.65 2.90 8.76
C ALA A 241 -7.31 3.15 10.14
N GLY A 242 -7.00 4.29 10.76
CA GLY A 242 -7.63 4.69 12.02
C GLY A 242 -9.14 4.92 11.91
N ARG A 243 -9.65 5.31 10.73
CA ARG A 243 -11.11 5.39 10.47
C ARG A 243 -11.73 4.01 10.32
N VAL A 244 -11.07 3.08 9.61
CA VAL A 244 -11.49 1.68 9.53
C VAL A 244 -11.53 1.02 10.91
N ASP A 245 -10.56 1.32 11.76
CA ASP A 245 -10.48 0.75 13.11
C ASP A 245 -11.59 1.24 14.06
N LYS A 246 -12.26 2.33 13.74
CA LYS A 246 -13.38 2.90 14.52
C LYS A 246 -14.75 2.38 14.08
N GLN A 247 -14.82 1.65 12.96
CA GLN A 247 -16.05 1.01 12.47
C GLN A 247 -16.29 -0.37 13.18
#